data_a923d0a8ae6a5286c8fd86c93cf652da
#
_entry.id   a923d0a8ae6a5286c8fd86c93cf652da
#
_cell.length_a   1.000
_cell.length_b   1.000
_cell.length_c   1.000
_cell.angle_alpha   90.00
_cell.angle_beta   90.00
_cell.angle_gamma   90.00
#
_symmetry.space_group_name_H-M   'P 1'
#
loop_
_entity.id
_entity.type
_entity.pdbx_description
1 polymer ?
#
loop_
_entity_poly.entity_id
_entity_poly.type
_entity_poly.pdbx_seq_one_letter_code
_entity_poly.pdbx_strand_id
1 'polypeptide(L)'
;MSFIANNIKNVDLYLLPLAAFFLLISSAGTNFFIVASVIISCIYVIKNKDYNVIVEKNTLKLCFAIFLLFLISSFYTIADSEEALGTLKKYLKFLYIPFIYYLIKIKKNEIIIINFFIYGVTLVLVLSYLKYFNVIDFNYLYDFSSQVRLTNVQDKIINTRSSIFQNYIIQGMIFSFYSFLCLYVAKKNTSLLYYLLSLLSLCNVLFINDSRAAYILIIILAALSLYRIITQNKYRVIILIVFTASLSTQISSNFENRVTRIADSANLISENNYNSSLGKRYIWAQIAGRNFLNSPILGLGVGSYQESVINYFKDSSLSSFDIYVTNNPHNEFLSINSQLGVLGSILFVGFLVLLSRDSKNNIFAQGITVVVIVSSIFNSAFYDNMLGLFLIIIIGLLYNTNKKF
;
A
#
# COMPACT_ATOMS: atom_id res chain seq x y z
N MET A 1 -11.03 11.11 -40.58
CA MET A 1 -10.17 10.05 -39.99
C MET A 1 -8.95 10.61 -39.25
N SER A 2 -8.28 11.68 -39.70
CA SER A 2 -7.11 12.28 -39.00
C SER A 2 -7.41 12.85 -37.60
N PHE A 3 -8.58 13.46 -37.41
CA PHE A 3 -9.01 14.03 -36.11
C PHE A 3 -9.26 12.95 -35.05
N ILE A 4 -9.88 11.83 -35.43
CA ILE A 4 -10.11 10.68 -34.53
C ILE A 4 -8.79 10.00 -34.20
N ALA A 5 -7.90 9.82 -35.20
CA ALA A 5 -6.58 9.22 -34.99
C ALA A 5 -5.65 10.06 -34.08
N ASN A 6 -5.74 11.40 -34.12
CA ASN A 6 -5.00 12.29 -33.22
C ASN A 6 -5.57 12.32 -31.80
N ASN A 7 -6.89 12.16 -31.62
CA ASN A 7 -7.51 12.04 -30.29
C ASN A 7 -7.23 10.69 -29.64
N ILE A 8 -7.16 9.60 -30.40
CA ILE A 8 -6.77 8.27 -29.88
C ILE A 8 -5.29 8.26 -29.44
N LYS A 9 -4.42 9.04 -30.09
CA LYS A 9 -3.00 9.15 -29.72
C LYS A 9 -2.76 9.75 -28.33
N ASN A 10 -3.75 10.41 -27.73
CA ASN A 10 -3.61 11.07 -26.43
C ASN A 10 -4.34 10.33 -25.29
N VAL A 11 -5.15 9.31 -25.57
CA VAL A 11 -5.89 8.57 -24.53
C VAL A 11 -4.93 7.87 -23.56
N ASP A 12 -3.84 7.32 -24.08
CA ASP A 12 -2.80 6.65 -23.30
C ASP A 12 -2.05 7.58 -22.32
N LEU A 13 -2.05 8.90 -22.58
CA LEU A 13 -1.50 9.90 -21.65
C LEU A 13 -2.29 9.96 -20.33
N TYR A 14 -3.59 9.67 -20.37
CA TYR A 14 -4.51 9.83 -19.23
C TYR A 14 -4.84 8.53 -18.50
N LEU A 15 -4.44 7.36 -18.98
CA LEU A 15 -4.78 6.08 -18.33
C LEU A 15 -4.22 5.99 -16.90
N LEU A 16 -2.93 6.22 -16.71
CA LEU A 16 -2.33 6.23 -15.37
C LEU A 16 -2.83 7.38 -14.49
N PRO A 17 -3.00 8.61 -14.97
CA PRO A 17 -3.71 9.67 -14.25
C PRO A 17 -5.09 9.25 -13.76
N LEU A 18 -5.92 8.65 -14.61
CA LEU A 18 -7.24 8.15 -14.22
C LEU A 18 -7.14 7.02 -13.18
N ALA A 19 -6.20 6.09 -13.33
CA ALA A 19 -5.94 5.09 -12.29
C ALA A 19 -5.63 5.74 -10.93
N ALA A 20 -4.79 6.78 -10.94
CA ALA A 20 -4.41 7.51 -9.74
C ALA A 20 -5.59 8.29 -9.12
N PHE A 21 -6.47 8.86 -9.95
CA PHE A 21 -7.70 9.52 -9.49
C PHE A 21 -8.67 8.55 -8.81
N PHE A 22 -8.91 7.38 -9.43
CA PHE A 22 -9.86 6.39 -8.91
C PHE A 22 -9.33 5.58 -7.73
N LEU A 23 -8.06 5.71 -7.36
CA LEU A 23 -7.37 4.86 -6.39
C LEU A 23 -8.11 4.67 -5.07
N LEU A 24 -8.65 5.72 -4.45
CA LEU A 24 -9.47 5.61 -3.23
C LEU A 24 -10.97 5.50 -3.51
N ILE A 25 -11.41 5.75 -4.75
CA ILE A 25 -12.83 5.86 -5.10
C ILE A 25 -13.38 4.51 -5.59
N SER A 26 -12.64 3.83 -6.49
CA SER A 26 -13.12 2.61 -7.13
C SER A 26 -11.98 1.63 -7.42
N SER A 27 -12.01 0.48 -6.77
CA SER A 27 -11.04 -0.59 -7.03
C SER A 27 -11.16 -1.15 -8.47
N ALA A 28 -12.37 -1.27 -8.99
CA ALA A 28 -12.62 -1.73 -10.35
C ALA A 28 -12.07 -0.72 -11.38
N GLY A 29 -12.35 0.58 -11.19
CA GLY A 29 -11.83 1.65 -12.05
C GLY A 29 -10.30 1.70 -12.06
N THR A 30 -9.68 1.64 -10.87
CA THR A 30 -8.22 1.63 -10.74
C THR A 30 -7.59 0.43 -11.46
N ASN A 31 -8.12 -0.79 -11.22
CA ASN A 31 -7.62 -1.99 -11.89
C ASN A 31 -7.76 -1.90 -13.41
N PHE A 32 -8.92 -1.45 -13.91
CA PHE A 32 -9.15 -1.29 -15.34
C PHE A 32 -8.10 -0.39 -16.00
N PHE A 33 -7.88 0.80 -15.44
CA PHE A 33 -6.93 1.76 -16.01
C PHE A 33 -5.47 1.31 -15.86
N ILE A 34 -5.11 0.60 -14.80
CA ILE A 34 -3.76 0.02 -14.65
C ILE A 34 -3.53 -1.08 -15.68
N VAL A 35 -4.46 -2.04 -15.81
CA VAL A 35 -4.32 -3.13 -16.78
C VAL A 35 -4.25 -2.56 -18.21
N ALA A 36 -5.10 -1.61 -18.55
CA ALA A 36 -5.03 -0.91 -19.85
C ALA A 36 -3.67 -0.22 -20.06
N SER A 37 -3.12 0.43 -19.03
CA SER A 37 -1.80 1.06 -19.06
C SER A 37 -0.69 0.04 -19.32
N VAL A 38 -0.74 -1.11 -18.64
CA VAL A 38 0.24 -2.19 -18.81
C VAL A 38 0.16 -2.78 -20.22
N ILE A 39 -1.04 -3.05 -20.75
CA ILE A 39 -1.23 -3.57 -22.12
C ILE A 39 -0.64 -2.59 -23.14
N ILE A 40 -0.96 -1.30 -23.04
CA ILE A 40 -0.42 -0.28 -23.95
C ILE A 40 1.09 -0.18 -23.82
N SER A 41 1.62 -0.25 -22.60
CA SER A 41 3.05 -0.27 -22.36
C SER A 41 3.73 -1.47 -23.05
N CYS A 42 3.16 -2.68 -22.93
CA CYS A 42 3.64 -3.86 -23.63
C CYS A 42 3.67 -3.66 -25.16
N ILE A 43 2.60 -3.09 -25.72
CA ILE A 43 2.52 -2.80 -27.16
C ILE A 43 3.66 -1.83 -27.57
N TYR A 44 3.90 -0.77 -26.79
CA TYR A 44 4.99 0.19 -27.07
C TYR A 44 6.37 -0.46 -26.95
N VAL A 45 6.62 -1.27 -25.92
CA VAL A 45 7.90 -1.99 -25.75
C VAL A 45 8.19 -2.88 -26.97
N ILE A 46 7.18 -3.63 -27.45
CA ILE A 46 7.33 -4.52 -28.61
C ILE A 46 7.54 -3.70 -29.90
N LYS A 47 6.71 -2.67 -30.12
CA LYS A 47 6.76 -1.85 -31.33
C LYS A 47 8.09 -1.09 -31.44
N ASN A 48 8.56 -0.51 -30.33
CA ASN A 48 9.79 0.29 -30.31
C ASN A 48 11.04 -0.54 -30.06
N LYS A 49 10.90 -1.86 -29.74
CA LYS A 49 11.99 -2.76 -29.34
C LYS A 49 12.76 -2.30 -28.10
N ASP A 50 12.06 -1.62 -27.16
CA ASP A 50 12.64 -0.99 -25.98
C ASP A 50 12.81 -1.97 -24.79
N TYR A 51 13.14 -3.25 -25.07
CA TYR A 51 13.26 -4.29 -24.05
C TYR A 51 14.29 -3.94 -22.97
N ASN A 52 15.36 -3.20 -23.33
CA ASN A 52 16.39 -2.79 -22.39
C ASN A 52 15.89 -1.76 -21.37
N VAL A 53 14.86 -0.98 -21.71
CA VAL A 53 14.34 0.08 -20.83
C VAL A 53 13.58 -0.50 -19.65
N ILE A 54 12.78 -1.56 -19.85
CA ILE A 54 12.01 -2.21 -18.79
C ILE A 54 12.90 -2.97 -17.78
N VAL A 55 14.18 -3.20 -18.11
CA VAL A 55 15.17 -3.86 -17.23
C VAL A 55 16.40 -2.97 -16.96
N GLU A 56 16.35 -1.67 -17.25
CA GLU A 56 17.51 -0.79 -17.10
C GLU A 56 17.95 -0.60 -15.65
N LYS A 57 17.02 -0.73 -14.68
CA LYS A 57 17.30 -0.66 -13.25
C LYS A 57 17.33 -2.05 -12.65
N ASN A 58 18.28 -2.29 -11.75
CA ASN A 58 18.35 -3.58 -11.07
C ASN A 58 17.09 -3.88 -10.23
N THR A 59 16.45 -2.85 -9.69
CA THR A 59 15.16 -2.98 -9.00
C THR A 59 14.07 -3.55 -9.89
N LEU A 60 14.00 -3.12 -11.18
CA LEU A 60 13.04 -3.63 -12.16
C LEU A 60 13.34 -5.09 -12.53
N LYS A 61 14.63 -5.48 -12.62
CA LYS A 61 15.02 -6.89 -12.83
C LYS A 61 14.56 -7.78 -11.67
N LEU A 62 14.68 -7.28 -10.43
CA LEU A 62 14.19 -8.03 -9.27
C LEU A 62 12.68 -8.19 -9.26
N CYS A 63 11.90 -7.24 -9.79
CA CYS A 63 10.47 -7.41 -9.96
C CYS A 63 10.13 -8.62 -10.86
N PHE A 64 10.83 -8.76 -12.00
CA PHE A 64 10.69 -9.95 -12.85
C PHE A 64 11.12 -11.23 -12.13
N ALA A 65 12.26 -11.20 -11.41
CA ALA A 65 12.77 -12.36 -10.69
C ALA A 65 11.82 -12.83 -9.57
N ILE A 66 11.26 -11.91 -8.80
CA ILE A 66 10.27 -12.23 -7.75
C ILE A 66 9.03 -12.87 -8.39
N PHE A 67 8.47 -12.30 -9.45
CA PHE A 67 7.31 -12.88 -10.10
C PHE A 67 7.61 -14.24 -10.71
N LEU A 68 8.77 -14.41 -11.36
CA LEU A 68 9.20 -15.69 -11.91
C LEU A 68 9.31 -16.77 -10.83
N LEU A 69 9.83 -16.41 -9.64
CA LEU A 69 9.90 -17.33 -8.51
C LEU A 69 8.50 -17.75 -8.03
N PHE A 70 7.53 -16.81 -7.96
CA PHE A 70 6.14 -17.15 -7.68
C PHE A 70 5.55 -18.09 -8.76
N LEU A 71 5.85 -17.83 -10.03
CA LEU A 71 5.40 -18.69 -11.13
C LEU A 71 6.00 -20.09 -11.02
N ILE A 72 7.30 -20.21 -10.77
CA ILE A 72 7.96 -21.51 -10.56
C ILE A 72 7.36 -22.22 -9.34
N SER A 73 7.04 -21.50 -8.27
CA SER A 73 6.52 -22.10 -7.06
C SER A 73 5.10 -22.69 -7.23
N SER A 74 4.39 -22.35 -8.32
CA SER A 74 3.10 -22.95 -8.64
C SER A 74 3.18 -24.45 -9.01
N PHE A 75 4.38 -24.94 -9.40
CA PHE A 75 4.58 -26.34 -9.76
C PHE A 75 4.76 -27.29 -8.56
N TYR A 76 5.03 -26.75 -7.38
CA TYR A 76 5.23 -27.55 -6.15
C TYR A 76 4.40 -27.07 -4.96
N THR A 77 3.48 -26.14 -5.18
CA THR A 77 2.62 -25.63 -4.11
C THR A 77 1.72 -26.71 -3.52
N ILE A 78 1.48 -26.60 -2.19
CA ILE A 78 0.49 -27.42 -1.49
C ILE A 78 -0.93 -26.86 -1.59
N ALA A 79 -1.10 -25.64 -2.13
CA ALA A 79 -2.41 -25.01 -2.34
C ALA A 79 -3.16 -25.71 -3.46
N ASP A 80 -4.49 -25.63 -3.43
CA ASP A 80 -5.29 -25.97 -4.59
C ASP A 80 -5.02 -25.01 -5.77
N SER A 81 -5.43 -25.42 -6.97
CA SER A 81 -5.16 -24.67 -8.20
C SER A 81 -5.87 -23.31 -8.23
N GLU A 82 -7.03 -23.17 -7.59
CA GLU A 82 -7.80 -21.94 -7.56
C GLU A 82 -7.10 -20.89 -6.67
N GLU A 83 -6.69 -21.26 -5.47
CA GLU A 83 -5.98 -20.37 -4.53
C GLU A 83 -4.58 -20.02 -5.07
N ALA A 84 -3.87 -20.99 -5.66
CA ALA A 84 -2.57 -20.75 -6.27
C ALA A 84 -2.67 -19.73 -7.41
N LEU A 85 -3.62 -19.88 -8.33
CA LEU A 85 -3.86 -18.94 -9.42
C LEU A 85 -4.36 -17.58 -8.90
N GLY A 86 -5.24 -17.60 -7.90
CA GLY A 86 -5.73 -16.39 -7.23
C GLY A 86 -4.60 -15.56 -6.62
N THR A 87 -3.68 -16.22 -5.93
CA THR A 87 -2.52 -15.60 -5.32
C THR A 87 -1.51 -15.14 -6.38
N LEU A 88 -1.23 -15.94 -7.40
CA LEU A 88 -0.36 -15.57 -8.52
C LEU A 88 -0.85 -14.29 -9.23
N LYS A 89 -2.18 -14.18 -9.47
CA LYS A 89 -2.80 -12.96 -10.03
C LYS A 89 -2.54 -11.73 -9.16
N LYS A 90 -2.55 -11.85 -7.84
CA LYS A 90 -2.26 -10.74 -6.91
C LYS A 90 -0.81 -10.26 -7.04
N TYR A 91 0.15 -11.19 -7.23
CA TYR A 91 1.57 -10.88 -7.38
C TYR A 91 1.99 -10.47 -8.81
N LEU A 92 1.08 -10.50 -9.82
CA LEU A 92 1.29 -9.85 -11.13
C LEU A 92 1.70 -8.37 -11.01
N LYS A 93 1.39 -7.74 -9.88
CA LYS A 93 1.78 -6.36 -9.59
C LYS A 93 3.29 -6.14 -9.71
N PHE A 94 4.11 -7.13 -9.40
CA PHE A 94 5.56 -7.04 -9.62
C PHE A 94 5.89 -6.90 -11.11
N LEU A 95 5.18 -7.57 -12.01
CA LEU A 95 5.35 -7.37 -13.45
C LEU A 95 4.81 -6.01 -13.93
N TYR A 96 3.79 -5.46 -13.28
CA TYR A 96 3.23 -4.18 -13.68
C TYR A 96 4.20 -3.02 -13.44
N ILE A 97 5.06 -3.09 -12.41
CA ILE A 97 6.01 -2.01 -12.07
C ILE A 97 6.92 -1.63 -13.24
N PRO A 98 7.64 -2.54 -13.93
CA PRO A 98 8.49 -2.20 -15.07
C PRO A 98 7.73 -1.56 -16.24
N PHE A 99 6.52 -2.02 -16.53
CA PHE A 99 5.71 -1.49 -17.63
C PHE A 99 5.12 -0.12 -17.30
N ILE A 100 4.68 0.10 -16.06
CA ILE A 100 4.22 1.42 -15.58
C ILE A 100 5.37 2.41 -15.59
N TYR A 101 6.55 2.02 -15.09
CA TYR A 101 7.77 2.83 -15.19
C TYR A 101 8.05 3.25 -16.63
N TYR A 102 8.05 2.29 -17.57
CA TYR A 102 8.28 2.55 -19.00
C TYR A 102 7.27 3.54 -19.57
N LEU A 103 5.98 3.34 -19.30
CA LEU A 103 4.92 4.22 -19.81
C LEU A 103 5.08 5.65 -19.30
N ILE A 104 5.37 5.85 -18.01
CA ILE A 104 5.64 7.16 -17.43
C ILE A 104 6.85 7.80 -18.11
N LYS A 105 7.93 7.04 -18.31
CA LYS A 105 9.18 7.52 -18.91
C LYS A 105 8.97 8.02 -20.35
N ILE A 106 8.20 7.31 -21.18
CA ILE A 106 7.95 7.71 -22.57
C ILE A 106 6.93 8.82 -22.70
N LYS A 107 5.90 8.84 -21.83
CA LYS A 107 4.82 9.85 -21.89
C LYS A 107 5.16 11.12 -21.13
N LYS A 108 6.11 11.09 -20.20
CA LYS A 108 6.54 12.23 -19.37
C LYS A 108 5.35 12.91 -18.67
N ASN A 109 4.42 12.09 -18.16
CA ASN A 109 3.14 12.54 -17.61
C ASN A 109 3.08 12.50 -16.07
N GLU A 110 4.25 12.51 -15.40
CA GLU A 110 4.39 12.42 -13.94
C GLU A 110 3.54 13.47 -13.22
N ILE A 111 3.59 14.73 -13.69
CA ILE A 111 2.85 15.85 -13.11
C ILE A 111 1.34 15.63 -13.22
N ILE A 112 0.88 15.11 -14.36
CA ILE A 112 -0.55 14.83 -14.60
C ILE A 112 -1.01 13.72 -13.66
N ILE A 113 -0.22 12.64 -13.49
CA ILE A 113 -0.52 11.55 -12.55
C ILE A 113 -0.65 12.08 -11.12
N ILE A 114 0.32 12.90 -10.69
CA ILE A 114 0.32 13.49 -9.35
C ILE A 114 -0.90 14.40 -9.13
N ASN A 115 -1.25 15.24 -10.10
CA ASN A 115 -2.42 16.12 -9.99
C ASN A 115 -3.73 15.32 -9.89
N PHE A 116 -3.90 14.30 -10.71
CA PHE A 116 -5.07 13.42 -10.66
C PHE A 116 -5.16 12.65 -9.34
N PHE A 117 -4.02 12.17 -8.83
CA PHE A 117 -3.94 11.58 -7.49
C PHE A 117 -4.37 12.58 -6.42
N ILE A 118 -3.86 13.82 -6.47
CA ILE A 118 -4.24 14.88 -5.53
C ILE A 118 -5.75 15.14 -5.61
N TYR A 119 -6.33 15.27 -6.78
CA TYR A 119 -7.77 15.52 -6.95
C TYR A 119 -8.62 14.38 -6.37
N GLY A 120 -8.30 13.12 -6.71
CA GLY A 120 -9.03 11.95 -6.21
C GLY A 120 -8.95 11.81 -4.70
N VAL A 121 -7.75 11.98 -4.11
CA VAL A 121 -7.57 11.88 -2.66
C VAL A 121 -8.19 13.08 -1.93
N THR A 122 -8.12 14.29 -2.49
CA THR A 122 -8.81 15.47 -1.92
C THR A 122 -10.31 15.25 -1.83
N LEU A 123 -10.93 14.69 -2.87
CA LEU A 123 -12.36 14.36 -2.86
C LEU A 123 -12.70 13.43 -1.69
N VAL A 124 -11.93 12.33 -1.53
CA VAL A 124 -12.17 11.38 -0.43
C VAL A 124 -11.88 12.00 0.94
N LEU A 125 -10.88 12.88 1.03
CA LEU A 125 -10.56 13.61 2.28
C LEU A 125 -11.72 14.52 2.70
N VAL A 126 -12.30 15.27 1.77
CA VAL A 126 -13.48 16.11 2.02
C VAL A 126 -14.67 15.25 2.47
N LEU A 127 -14.95 14.16 1.76
CA LEU A 127 -16.03 13.24 2.14
C LEU A 127 -15.81 12.63 3.52
N SER A 128 -14.56 12.31 3.89
CA SER A 128 -14.20 11.80 5.23
C SER A 128 -14.53 12.80 6.34
N TYR A 129 -14.28 14.09 6.11
CA TYR A 129 -14.66 15.15 7.05
C TYR A 129 -16.18 15.35 7.11
N LEU A 130 -16.87 15.37 5.97
CA LEU A 130 -18.34 15.48 5.94
C LEU A 130 -19.03 14.34 6.68
N LYS A 131 -18.48 13.13 6.57
CA LYS A 131 -18.91 11.97 7.35
C LYS A 131 -18.64 12.17 8.84
N TYR A 132 -17.45 12.59 9.23
CA TYR A 132 -17.06 12.79 10.62
C TYR A 132 -17.94 13.81 11.34
N PHE A 133 -18.29 14.90 10.66
CA PHE A 133 -19.16 15.94 11.19
C PHE A 133 -20.66 15.64 11.00
N ASN A 134 -21.02 14.46 10.51
CA ASN A 134 -22.42 14.06 10.22
C ASN A 134 -23.18 15.04 9.32
N VAL A 135 -22.48 15.70 8.39
CA VAL A 135 -23.10 16.63 7.43
C VAL A 135 -23.86 15.86 6.36
N ILE A 136 -23.41 14.67 6.01
CA ILE A 136 -24.05 13.78 5.03
C ILE A 136 -24.30 12.43 5.71
N ASP A 137 -25.53 11.91 5.56
CA ASP A 137 -25.85 10.55 5.98
C ASP A 137 -25.31 9.56 4.95
N PHE A 138 -24.18 8.96 5.28
CA PHE A 138 -23.54 7.95 4.45
C PHE A 138 -24.22 6.58 4.51
N ASN A 139 -25.18 6.34 5.39
CA ASN A 139 -25.93 5.09 5.42
C ASN A 139 -26.72 4.93 4.11
N TYR A 140 -27.27 6.02 3.57
CA TYR A 140 -27.94 6.01 2.28
C TYR A 140 -27.01 5.66 1.10
N LEU A 141 -25.80 6.20 1.10
CA LEU A 141 -24.76 5.86 0.10
C LEU A 141 -24.24 4.44 0.28
N TYR A 142 -24.23 3.93 1.51
CA TYR A 142 -23.87 2.55 1.83
C TYR A 142 -24.87 1.55 1.22
N ASP A 143 -26.16 1.77 1.43
CA ASP A 143 -27.22 0.91 0.87
C ASP A 143 -27.20 0.91 -0.67
N PHE A 144 -26.99 2.08 -1.27
CA PHE A 144 -26.80 2.20 -2.72
C PHE A 144 -25.53 1.48 -3.20
N SER A 145 -24.41 1.63 -2.51
CA SER A 145 -23.14 1.02 -2.89
C SER A 145 -23.14 -0.50 -2.70
N SER A 146 -23.83 -1.04 -1.69
CA SER A 146 -24.00 -2.48 -1.47
C SER A 146 -24.79 -3.15 -2.61
N GLN A 147 -25.81 -2.46 -3.13
CA GLN A 147 -26.60 -2.92 -4.27
C GLN A 147 -25.81 -2.90 -5.59
N VAL A 148 -24.92 -1.92 -5.77
CA VAL A 148 -24.14 -1.73 -7.02
C VAL A 148 -22.75 -2.43 -6.95
N ARG A 149 -22.38 -3.06 -5.82
CA ARG A 149 -21.05 -3.66 -5.57
C ARG A 149 -19.88 -2.69 -5.77
N LEU A 150 -20.07 -1.41 -5.54
CA LEU A 150 -19.03 -0.38 -5.69
C LEU A 150 -18.02 -0.37 -4.52
N THR A 151 -18.37 -0.97 -3.39
CA THR A 151 -17.52 -1.00 -2.20
C THR A 151 -17.49 -2.39 -1.56
N ASN A 152 -16.32 -2.83 -1.08
CA ASN A 152 -16.15 -3.99 -0.22
C ASN A 152 -16.43 -3.62 1.25
N VAL A 153 -17.52 -2.90 1.52
CA VAL A 153 -17.84 -2.45 2.87
C VAL A 153 -18.62 -3.54 3.59
N GLN A 154 -17.91 -4.52 4.16
CA GLN A 154 -18.49 -5.57 5.00
C GLN A 154 -18.67 -5.15 6.47
N ASP A 155 -18.24 -3.98 6.89
CA ASP A 155 -18.22 -3.62 8.31
C ASP A 155 -19.28 -2.58 8.68
N LYS A 156 -20.39 -3.02 9.26
CA LYS A 156 -21.34 -2.16 10.00
C LYS A 156 -20.72 -1.33 11.14
N ILE A 157 -19.45 -1.63 11.50
CA ILE A 157 -18.67 -0.94 12.55
C ILE A 157 -18.01 0.38 12.03
N ILE A 158 -18.20 0.73 10.78
CA ILE A 158 -17.49 1.80 10.05
C ILE A 158 -17.88 3.20 10.49
N ASN A 159 -18.95 3.37 11.25
CA ASN A 159 -19.43 4.72 11.60
C ASN A 159 -18.44 5.55 12.42
N THR A 160 -17.46 4.93 13.09
CA THR A 160 -16.54 5.64 13.99
C THR A 160 -15.23 6.11 13.36
N ARG A 161 -14.85 5.63 12.18
CA ARG A 161 -13.50 5.85 11.61
C ARG A 161 -13.46 6.68 10.32
N SER A 162 -14.59 7.20 9.90
CA SER A 162 -14.74 8.07 8.70
C SER A 162 -14.04 7.56 7.43
N SER A 163 -13.92 6.25 7.27
CA SER A 163 -13.55 5.64 5.99
C SER A 163 -14.73 5.70 5.01
N ILE A 164 -14.46 5.93 3.72
CA ILE A 164 -15.52 6.18 2.72
C ILE A 164 -15.67 4.97 1.80
N PHE A 165 -14.76 4.78 0.86
CA PHE A 165 -14.86 3.74 -0.16
C PHE A 165 -13.89 2.58 0.10
N GLN A 166 -12.91 2.76 0.97
CA GLN A 166 -11.86 1.79 1.26
C GLN A 166 -11.76 1.53 2.77
N ASN A 167 -11.13 0.42 3.13
CA ASN A 167 -10.77 0.12 4.50
C ASN A 167 -9.96 1.27 5.11
N TYR A 168 -10.27 1.64 6.37
CA TYR A 168 -9.64 2.74 7.09
C TYR A 168 -8.10 2.63 7.16
N ILE A 169 -7.53 1.40 7.15
CA ILE A 169 -6.08 1.18 7.16
C ILE A 169 -5.47 1.68 5.86
N ILE A 170 -6.03 1.26 4.71
CA ILE A 170 -5.56 1.65 3.38
C ILE A 170 -5.75 3.15 3.16
N GLN A 171 -6.95 3.68 3.51
CA GLN A 171 -7.24 5.11 3.41
C GLN A 171 -6.25 5.93 4.25
N GLY A 172 -5.97 5.51 5.48
CA GLY A 172 -5.02 6.20 6.36
C GLY A 172 -3.59 6.20 5.83
N MET A 173 -3.12 5.08 5.26
CA MET A 173 -1.79 5.01 4.66
C MET A 173 -1.67 5.91 3.43
N ILE A 174 -2.68 5.96 2.58
CA ILE A 174 -2.71 6.83 1.42
C ILE A 174 -2.81 8.31 1.85
N PHE A 175 -3.60 8.64 2.87
CA PHE A 175 -3.66 9.98 3.43
C PHE A 175 -2.31 10.41 4.04
N SER A 176 -1.58 9.50 4.70
CA SER A 176 -0.24 9.80 5.22
C SER A 176 0.74 10.17 4.09
N PHE A 177 0.73 9.41 3.00
CA PHE A 177 1.53 9.74 1.82
C PHE A 177 1.05 11.03 1.14
N TYR A 178 -0.25 11.25 1.06
CA TYR A 178 -0.84 12.45 0.48
C TYR A 178 -0.44 13.72 1.25
N SER A 179 -0.44 13.67 2.59
CA SER A 179 0.05 14.78 3.42
C SER A 179 1.51 15.11 3.10
N PHE A 180 2.38 14.09 3.00
CA PHE A 180 3.78 14.24 2.61
C PHE A 180 3.93 14.81 1.19
N LEU A 181 3.17 14.29 0.22
CA LEU A 181 3.18 14.76 -1.17
C LEU A 181 2.75 16.23 -1.26
N CYS A 182 1.65 16.60 -0.61
CA CYS A 182 1.16 17.99 -0.60
C CYS A 182 2.20 18.92 0.01
N LEU A 183 2.85 18.53 1.12
CA LEU A 183 3.93 19.32 1.71
C LEU A 183 5.12 19.47 0.77
N TYR A 184 5.47 18.42 0.03
CA TYR A 184 6.54 18.45 -0.97
C TYR A 184 6.20 19.43 -2.12
N VAL A 185 4.97 19.36 -2.66
CA VAL A 185 4.49 20.24 -3.75
C VAL A 185 4.36 21.68 -3.24
N ALA A 186 3.84 21.90 -2.01
CA ALA A 186 3.70 23.21 -1.39
C ALA A 186 5.03 23.97 -1.31
N LYS A 187 6.09 23.29 -0.88
CA LYS A 187 7.44 23.90 -0.79
C LYS A 187 7.98 24.30 -2.15
N LYS A 188 7.67 23.53 -3.18
CA LYS A 188 8.18 23.76 -4.51
C LYS A 188 7.47 24.91 -5.23
N ASN A 189 6.15 25.00 -5.03
CA ASN A 189 5.26 25.97 -5.70
C ASN A 189 4.89 27.16 -4.78
N THR A 190 5.37 27.20 -3.53
CA THR A 190 5.03 28.23 -2.51
C THR A 190 3.51 28.44 -2.35
N SER A 191 2.72 27.37 -2.54
CA SER A 191 1.26 27.44 -2.58
C SER A 191 0.64 27.12 -1.23
N LEU A 192 -0.10 28.08 -0.66
CA LEU A 192 -0.84 27.94 0.60
C LEU A 192 -1.84 26.78 0.56
N LEU A 193 -2.50 26.57 -0.59
CA LEU A 193 -3.49 25.49 -0.75
C LEU A 193 -2.89 24.12 -0.41
N TYR A 194 -1.70 23.80 -0.91
CA TYR A 194 -1.08 22.50 -0.64
C TYR A 194 -0.61 22.36 0.81
N TYR A 195 -0.21 23.46 1.48
CA TYR A 195 0.04 23.42 2.93
C TYR A 195 -1.24 23.10 3.70
N LEU A 196 -2.38 23.71 3.34
CA LEU A 196 -3.67 23.44 3.97
C LEU A 196 -4.12 21.98 3.73
N LEU A 197 -4.00 21.47 2.51
CA LEU A 197 -4.33 20.09 2.19
C LEU A 197 -3.45 19.10 2.97
N SER A 198 -2.15 19.39 3.09
CA SER A 198 -1.25 18.58 3.91
C SER A 198 -1.67 18.56 5.38
N LEU A 199 -1.99 19.73 5.94
CA LEU A 199 -2.45 19.86 7.33
C LEU A 199 -3.78 19.14 7.57
N LEU A 200 -4.76 19.32 6.69
CA LEU A 200 -6.06 18.63 6.78
C LEU A 200 -5.87 17.11 6.74
N SER A 201 -5.03 16.60 5.83
CA SER A 201 -4.76 15.17 5.77
C SER A 201 -4.05 14.65 7.02
N LEU A 202 -3.09 15.41 7.55
CA LEU A 202 -2.42 15.11 8.82
C LEU A 202 -3.43 15.03 9.97
N CYS A 203 -4.30 16.03 10.10
CA CYS A 203 -5.36 16.04 11.12
C CYS A 203 -6.32 14.86 10.96
N ASN A 204 -6.71 14.52 9.74
CA ASN A 204 -7.57 13.35 9.51
C ASN A 204 -6.90 12.06 9.99
N VAL A 205 -5.64 11.83 9.64
CA VAL A 205 -4.91 10.63 10.07
C VAL A 205 -4.77 10.58 11.59
N LEU A 206 -4.44 11.70 12.24
CA LEU A 206 -4.17 11.72 13.68
C LEU A 206 -5.43 11.65 14.55
N PHE A 207 -6.53 12.26 14.13
CA PHE A 207 -7.71 12.45 14.98
C PHE A 207 -8.95 11.68 14.54
N ILE A 208 -9.04 11.26 13.25
CA ILE A 208 -10.26 10.69 12.69
C ILE A 208 -10.06 9.24 12.24
N ASN A 209 -9.00 8.96 11.47
CA ASN A 209 -8.84 7.68 10.75
C ASN A 209 -8.56 6.47 11.65
N ASP A 210 -7.88 6.64 12.77
CA ASP A 210 -7.66 5.59 13.79
C ASP A 210 -6.84 4.36 13.29
N SER A 211 -5.97 4.50 12.27
CA SER A 211 -5.09 3.44 11.77
C SER A 211 -3.69 3.49 12.39
N ARG A 212 -3.28 2.43 13.11
CA ARG A 212 -1.93 2.31 13.72
C ARG A 212 -0.82 2.40 12.66
N ALA A 213 -1.00 1.73 11.53
CA ALA A 213 -0.02 1.75 10.44
C ALA A 213 0.12 3.15 9.83
N ALA A 214 -0.99 3.89 9.70
CA ALA A 214 -0.99 5.26 9.22
C ALA A 214 -0.30 6.22 10.20
N TYR A 215 -0.48 6.05 11.51
CA TYR A 215 0.24 6.84 12.53
C TYR A 215 1.76 6.68 12.42
N ILE A 216 2.24 5.43 12.32
CA ILE A 216 3.67 5.16 12.17
C ILE A 216 4.19 5.75 10.87
N LEU A 217 3.47 5.55 9.78
CA LEU A 217 3.85 6.04 8.47
C LEU A 217 3.95 7.57 8.44
N ILE A 218 2.94 8.28 8.97
CA ILE A 218 2.93 9.75 8.94
C ILE A 218 4.03 10.35 9.81
N ILE A 219 4.35 9.73 10.96
CA ILE A 219 5.46 10.16 11.82
C ILE A 219 6.79 10.04 11.08
N ILE A 220 7.04 8.90 10.41
CA ILE A 220 8.28 8.68 9.67
C ILE A 220 8.38 9.65 8.47
N LEU A 221 7.29 9.88 7.74
CA LEU A 221 7.26 10.82 6.61
C LEU A 221 7.42 12.27 7.06
N ALA A 222 6.84 12.64 8.18
CA ALA A 222 7.05 13.96 8.80
C ALA A 222 8.52 14.15 9.22
N ALA A 223 9.11 13.14 9.88
CA ALA A 223 10.52 13.17 10.27
C ALA A 223 11.44 13.30 9.04
N LEU A 224 11.17 12.57 7.95
CA LEU A 224 11.88 12.68 6.69
C LEU A 224 11.78 14.08 6.09
N SER A 225 10.59 14.69 6.11
CA SER A 225 10.36 16.06 5.61
C SER A 225 11.12 17.10 6.42
N LEU A 226 11.15 16.94 7.74
CA LEU A 226 11.80 17.85 8.67
C LEU A 226 13.32 17.72 8.66
N TYR A 227 13.84 16.49 8.54
CA TYR A 227 15.29 16.26 8.43
C TYR A 227 15.91 17.07 7.29
N ARG A 228 15.23 17.22 6.18
CA ARG A 228 15.68 18.03 5.03
C ARG A 228 15.48 19.55 5.21
N ILE A 229 14.56 19.96 6.09
CA ILE A 229 14.37 21.39 6.40
C ILE A 229 15.43 21.86 7.39
N ILE A 230 15.82 21.00 8.33
CA ILE A 230 16.64 21.35 9.49
C ILE A 230 18.01 20.68 9.37
N THR A 231 18.67 20.82 8.23
CA THR A 231 20.01 20.23 7.98
C THR A 231 21.10 20.71 8.94
N GLN A 232 20.81 21.69 9.80
CA GLN A 232 21.78 22.25 10.75
C GLN A 232 21.58 21.80 12.21
N ASN A 233 20.49 21.13 12.59
CA ASN A 233 20.29 20.76 14.00
C ASN A 233 19.42 19.50 14.18
N LYS A 234 20.09 18.32 14.23
CA LYS A 234 19.46 16.99 14.37
C LYS A 234 18.55 16.87 15.61
N TYR A 235 18.87 17.59 16.68
CA TYR A 235 18.10 17.54 17.93
C TYR A 235 16.71 18.18 17.79
N ARG A 236 16.53 19.17 16.92
CA ARG A 236 15.20 19.80 16.68
C ARG A 236 14.22 18.85 16.02
N VAL A 237 14.71 17.91 15.19
CA VAL A 237 13.87 16.86 14.57
C VAL A 237 13.37 15.88 15.62
N ILE A 238 14.23 15.45 16.52
CA ILE A 238 13.87 14.53 17.61
C ILE A 238 12.87 15.23 18.55
N ILE A 239 13.12 16.49 18.92
CA ILE A 239 12.20 17.27 19.75
C ILE A 239 10.83 17.41 19.08
N LEU A 240 10.78 17.64 17.77
CA LEU A 240 9.51 17.79 17.06
C LEU A 240 8.76 16.45 16.93
N ILE A 241 9.44 15.34 16.74
CA ILE A 241 8.84 13.99 16.74
C ILE A 241 8.27 13.68 18.13
N VAL A 242 9.05 13.93 19.18
CA VAL A 242 8.60 13.73 20.57
C VAL A 242 7.44 14.68 20.89
N PHE A 243 7.49 15.92 20.46
CA PHE A 243 6.43 16.91 20.66
C PHE A 243 5.14 16.56 19.91
N THR A 244 5.21 16.13 18.65
CA THR A 244 4.03 15.69 17.89
C THR A 244 3.45 14.39 18.44
N ALA A 245 4.29 13.46 18.90
CA ALA A 245 3.84 12.24 19.58
C ALA A 245 3.20 12.57 20.94
N SER A 246 3.79 13.47 21.72
CA SER A 246 3.27 13.95 23.02
C SER A 246 1.95 14.73 22.85
N LEU A 247 1.83 15.59 21.84
CA LEU A 247 0.59 16.29 21.54
C LEU A 247 -0.52 15.32 21.13
N SER A 248 -0.19 14.28 20.36
CA SER A 248 -1.18 13.26 19.97
C SER A 248 -1.69 12.44 21.16
N THR A 249 -0.85 12.20 22.18
CA THR A 249 -1.27 11.51 23.43
C THR A 249 -2.18 12.36 24.29
N GLN A 250 -1.98 13.66 24.34
CA GLN A 250 -2.76 14.57 25.18
C GLN A 250 -4.08 15.02 24.54
N ILE A 251 -4.16 15.05 23.21
CA ILE A 251 -5.31 15.59 22.48
C ILE A 251 -6.27 14.49 22.02
N SER A 252 -5.82 13.24 21.90
CA SER A 252 -6.63 12.15 21.38
C SER A 252 -6.84 11.05 22.40
N SER A 253 -8.04 10.99 23.00
CA SER A 253 -8.53 9.83 23.76
C SER A 253 -8.43 8.52 22.93
N ASN A 254 -8.47 8.62 21.62
CA ASN A 254 -8.26 7.51 20.71
C ASN A 254 -6.82 6.96 20.76
N PHE A 255 -5.81 7.80 20.92
CA PHE A 255 -4.42 7.35 21.03
C PHE A 255 -4.15 6.64 22.37
N GLU A 256 -4.64 7.21 23.48
CA GLU A 256 -4.54 6.61 24.81
C GLU A 256 -5.24 5.24 24.85
N ASN A 257 -6.47 5.16 24.36
CA ASN A 257 -7.22 3.91 24.22
C ASN A 257 -6.51 2.88 23.33
N ARG A 258 -5.62 3.31 22.44
CA ARG A 258 -4.85 2.41 21.58
C ARG A 258 -3.62 1.85 22.25
N VAL A 259 -2.92 2.67 23.02
CA VAL A 259 -1.77 2.20 23.82
C VAL A 259 -2.25 1.19 24.86
N THR A 260 -3.35 1.48 25.57
CA THR A 260 -3.95 0.55 26.52
C THR A 260 -4.39 -0.76 25.85
N ARG A 261 -5.07 -0.69 24.69
CA ARG A 261 -5.46 -1.90 23.92
C ARG A 261 -4.26 -2.72 23.42
N ILE A 262 -3.09 -2.14 23.21
CA ILE A 262 -1.88 -2.91 22.89
C ILE A 262 -1.42 -3.69 24.10
N ALA A 263 -1.36 -3.04 25.27
CA ALA A 263 -1.02 -3.68 26.53
C ALA A 263 -2.03 -4.80 26.90
N ASP A 264 -3.33 -4.52 26.79
CA ASP A 264 -4.39 -5.50 27.02
C ASP A 264 -4.27 -6.70 26.06
N SER A 265 -3.98 -6.43 24.76
CA SER A 265 -3.78 -7.50 23.78
C SER A 265 -2.54 -8.33 24.09
N ALA A 266 -1.46 -7.75 24.61
CA ALA A 266 -0.26 -8.47 25.02
C ALA A 266 -0.56 -9.37 26.24
N ASN A 267 -1.32 -8.86 27.22
CA ASN A 267 -1.78 -9.64 28.38
C ASN A 267 -2.66 -10.82 27.95
N LEU A 268 -3.63 -10.59 27.03
CA LEU A 268 -4.47 -11.66 26.49
C LEU A 268 -3.65 -12.74 25.79
N ILE A 269 -2.61 -12.36 25.03
CA ILE A 269 -1.71 -13.34 24.39
C ILE A 269 -0.97 -14.17 25.43
N SER A 270 -0.51 -13.58 26.55
CA SER A 270 0.15 -14.31 27.63
C SER A 270 -0.80 -15.31 28.33
N GLU A 271 -2.10 -15.07 28.29
CA GLU A 271 -3.17 -15.95 28.76
C GLU A 271 -3.67 -16.95 27.70
N ASN A 272 -2.96 -17.09 26.58
CA ASN A 272 -3.37 -17.89 25.43
C ASN A 272 -4.70 -17.48 24.79
N ASN A 273 -5.12 -16.24 24.97
CA ASN A 273 -6.32 -15.67 24.34
C ASN A 273 -5.92 -14.81 23.13
N TYR A 274 -6.19 -15.29 21.92
CA TYR A 274 -5.77 -14.67 20.66
C TYR A 274 -6.90 -13.91 19.94
N ASN A 275 -8.03 -13.64 20.59
CA ASN A 275 -9.20 -13.00 19.97
C ASN A 275 -9.00 -11.50 19.65
N SER A 276 -7.90 -10.89 20.08
CA SER A 276 -7.55 -9.53 19.72
C SER A 276 -6.94 -9.43 18.31
N SER A 277 -6.97 -8.23 17.70
CA SER A 277 -6.30 -7.98 16.41
C SER A 277 -4.78 -8.26 16.44
N LEU A 278 -4.12 -8.05 17.60
CA LEU A 278 -2.71 -8.38 17.78
C LEU A 278 -2.52 -9.89 17.96
N GLY A 279 -3.39 -10.52 18.72
CA GLY A 279 -3.39 -11.98 18.95
C GLY A 279 -3.55 -12.76 17.64
N LYS A 280 -4.49 -12.35 16.77
CA LYS A 280 -4.64 -12.95 15.43
C LYS A 280 -3.37 -12.84 14.60
N ARG A 281 -2.73 -11.67 14.57
CA ARG A 281 -1.46 -11.48 13.83
C ARG A 281 -0.32 -12.30 14.41
N TYR A 282 -0.29 -12.48 15.73
CA TYR A 282 0.69 -13.35 16.40
C TYR A 282 0.56 -14.81 15.92
N ILE A 283 -0.65 -15.37 15.91
CA ILE A 283 -0.91 -16.72 15.40
C ILE A 283 -0.55 -16.81 13.89
N TRP A 284 -0.95 -15.84 13.10
CA TRP A 284 -0.59 -15.83 11.67
C TRP A 284 0.92 -15.78 11.43
N ALA A 285 1.66 -15.06 12.27
CA ALA A 285 3.12 -15.04 12.22
C ALA A 285 3.73 -16.40 12.64
N GLN A 286 3.17 -17.06 13.66
CA GLN A 286 3.60 -18.40 14.05
C GLN A 286 3.39 -19.43 12.92
N ILE A 287 2.24 -19.38 12.22
CA ILE A 287 1.97 -20.25 11.09
C ILE A 287 2.98 -20.01 9.97
N ALA A 288 3.23 -18.72 9.62
CA ALA A 288 4.24 -18.38 8.62
C ALA A 288 5.64 -18.87 9.02
N GLY A 289 6.01 -18.77 10.30
CA GLY A 289 7.27 -19.30 10.83
C GLY A 289 7.37 -20.83 10.73
N ARG A 290 6.30 -21.56 11.02
CA ARG A 290 6.24 -23.02 10.82
C ARG A 290 6.40 -23.41 9.36
N ASN A 291 5.72 -22.70 8.45
CA ASN A 291 5.86 -22.92 7.03
C ASN A 291 7.32 -22.78 6.56
N PHE A 292 7.99 -21.74 7.06
CA PHE A 292 9.41 -21.52 6.78
C PHE A 292 10.29 -22.66 7.33
N LEU A 293 10.05 -23.12 8.55
CA LEU A 293 10.81 -24.23 9.12
C LEU A 293 10.61 -25.56 8.37
N ASN A 294 9.40 -25.79 7.85
CA ASN A 294 9.07 -26.97 7.07
C ASN A 294 9.72 -26.97 5.67
N SER A 295 9.87 -25.78 5.05
CA SER A 295 10.50 -25.63 3.73
C SER A 295 11.32 -24.34 3.66
N PRO A 296 12.54 -24.31 4.28
CA PRO A 296 13.26 -23.06 4.48
C PRO A 296 13.82 -22.45 3.19
N ILE A 297 14.14 -23.26 2.17
CA ILE A 297 14.79 -22.78 0.94
C ILE A 297 13.74 -22.28 -0.07
N LEU A 298 12.76 -23.10 -0.38
CA LEU A 298 11.78 -22.85 -1.46
C LEU A 298 10.42 -22.39 -0.97
N GLY A 299 10.13 -22.50 0.34
CA GLY A 299 8.79 -22.29 0.88
C GLY A 299 7.81 -23.38 0.45
N LEU A 300 6.56 -23.21 0.80
CA LEU A 300 5.49 -24.19 0.50
C LEU A 300 4.77 -23.93 -0.83
N GLY A 301 5.23 -22.95 -1.61
CA GLY A 301 4.67 -22.58 -2.90
C GLY A 301 3.59 -21.49 -2.82
N VAL A 302 3.25 -20.94 -3.97
CA VAL A 302 2.28 -19.85 -4.13
C VAL A 302 0.88 -20.26 -3.66
N GLY A 303 0.22 -19.41 -2.85
CA GLY A 303 -1.13 -19.68 -2.32
C GLY A 303 -1.17 -20.62 -1.11
N SER A 304 -0.06 -21.24 -0.72
CA SER A 304 0.00 -22.25 0.34
C SER A 304 -0.40 -21.76 1.74
N TYR A 305 -0.42 -20.45 1.96
CA TYR A 305 -0.64 -19.91 3.30
C TYR A 305 -2.02 -20.25 3.86
N GLN A 306 -3.08 -20.18 3.06
CA GLN A 306 -4.44 -20.51 3.49
C GLN A 306 -4.55 -21.98 3.92
N GLU A 307 -4.03 -22.90 3.14
CA GLU A 307 -4.03 -24.34 3.47
C GLU A 307 -3.25 -24.60 4.78
N SER A 308 -2.13 -23.90 4.96
CA SER A 308 -1.35 -23.97 6.19
C SER A 308 -2.13 -23.47 7.41
N VAL A 309 -2.95 -22.42 7.27
CA VAL A 309 -3.85 -21.95 8.34
C VAL A 309 -4.89 -23.01 8.66
N ILE A 310 -5.54 -23.60 7.65
CA ILE A 310 -6.54 -24.65 7.83
C ILE A 310 -5.93 -25.85 8.57
N ASN A 311 -4.76 -26.33 8.12
CA ASN A 311 -4.10 -27.48 8.73
C ASN A 311 -3.64 -27.18 10.16
N TYR A 312 -3.13 -25.98 10.42
CA TYR A 312 -2.75 -25.57 11.79
C TYR A 312 -3.91 -25.68 12.78
N PHE A 313 -5.12 -25.28 12.36
CA PHE A 313 -6.32 -25.35 13.24
C PHE A 313 -6.92 -26.75 13.32
N LYS A 314 -6.78 -27.60 12.30
CA LYS A 314 -7.17 -29.01 12.39
C LYS A 314 -6.34 -29.75 13.44
N ASP A 315 -5.04 -29.43 13.54
CA ASP A 315 -4.09 -30.15 14.39
C ASP A 315 -3.99 -29.57 15.81
N SER A 316 -4.55 -28.37 16.06
CA SER A 316 -4.42 -27.67 17.33
C SER A 316 -5.66 -27.75 18.19
N SER A 317 -5.47 -27.75 19.53
CA SER A 317 -6.55 -27.58 20.50
C SER A 317 -7.24 -26.21 20.43
N LEU A 318 -6.78 -25.34 19.54
CA LEU A 318 -7.27 -23.97 19.29
C LEU A 318 -8.46 -23.94 18.32
N SER A 319 -9.02 -25.10 17.94
CA SER A 319 -10.18 -25.22 17.02
C SER A 319 -11.46 -24.52 17.49
N SER A 320 -11.53 -24.13 18.79
CA SER A 320 -12.67 -23.40 19.38
C SER A 320 -12.55 -21.87 19.29
N PHE A 321 -11.42 -21.33 18.81
CA PHE A 321 -11.27 -19.90 18.67
C PHE A 321 -11.80 -19.43 17.30
N ASP A 322 -12.62 -18.37 17.29
CA ASP A 322 -13.12 -17.66 16.10
C ASP A 322 -11.97 -16.93 15.35
N ILE A 323 -10.87 -17.62 15.07
CA ILE A 323 -9.79 -17.11 14.25
C ILE A 323 -10.17 -17.36 12.81
N TYR A 324 -10.51 -16.30 12.10
CA TYR A 324 -10.86 -16.39 10.71
C TYR A 324 -9.71 -16.97 9.88
N VAL A 325 -10.01 -17.96 9.06
CA VAL A 325 -9.11 -18.42 8.02
C VAL A 325 -8.75 -17.23 7.12
N THR A 326 -7.45 -17.05 6.88
CA THR A 326 -6.95 -15.95 6.07
C THR A 326 -5.97 -16.46 5.02
N ASN A 327 -5.97 -15.81 3.88
CA ASN A 327 -5.09 -16.16 2.75
C ASN A 327 -3.71 -15.50 2.86
N ASN A 328 -3.47 -14.68 3.89
CA ASN A 328 -2.19 -13.99 4.07
C ASN A 328 -1.96 -13.58 5.54
N PRO A 329 -0.69 -13.47 5.99
CA PRO A 329 -0.33 -13.15 7.37
C PRO A 329 -0.40 -11.66 7.71
N HIS A 330 -0.92 -10.80 6.85
CA HIS A 330 -0.91 -9.33 6.98
C HIS A 330 0.48 -8.74 7.24
N ASN A 331 1.49 -9.33 6.64
CA ASN A 331 2.89 -8.88 6.60
C ASN A 331 3.54 -9.47 5.35
N GLU A 332 4.09 -8.62 4.48
CA GLU A 332 4.62 -9.06 3.18
C GLU A 332 5.87 -9.95 3.32
N PHE A 333 6.74 -9.66 4.31
CA PHE A 333 7.93 -10.47 4.56
C PHE A 333 7.54 -11.90 4.97
N LEU A 334 6.57 -12.04 5.87
CA LEU A 334 6.06 -13.33 6.30
C LEU A 334 5.34 -14.06 5.16
N SER A 335 4.59 -13.32 4.33
CA SER A 335 3.88 -13.88 3.18
C SER A 335 4.86 -14.46 2.15
N ILE A 336 5.89 -13.70 1.80
CA ILE A 336 6.91 -14.14 0.84
C ILE A 336 7.76 -15.26 1.42
N ASN A 337 8.16 -15.15 2.68
CA ASN A 337 8.98 -16.13 3.37
C ASN A 337 8.28 -17.50 3.46
N SER A 338 7.02 -17.51 3.85
CA SER A 338 6.19 -18.73 3.95
C SER A 338 6.00 -19.43 2.60
N GLN A 339 5.82 -18.67 1.51
CA GLN A 339 5.52 -19.20 0.19
C GLN A 339 6.76 -19.51 -0.66
N LEU A 340 7.82 -18.71 -0.53
CA LEU A 340 9.02 -18.77 -1.38
C LEU A 340 10.33 -19.02 -0.60
N GLY A 341 10.25 -19.21 0.71
CA GLY A 341 11.41 -19.48 1.56
C GLY A 341 12.44 -18.35 1.57
N VAL A 342 13.69 -18.73 1.85
CA VAL A 342 14.84 -17.80 1.91
C VAL A 342 15.12 -17.16 0.54
N LEU A 343 14.89 -17.87 -0.57
CA LEU A 343 15.11 -17.33 -1.91
C LEU A 343 14.18 -16.14 -2.19
N GLY A 344 12.88 -16.28 -1.88
CA GLY A 344 11.93 -15.17 -1.99
C GLY A 344 12.30 -14.01 -1.08
N SER A 345 12.70 -14.31 0.15
CA SER A 345 13.09 -13.29 1.13
C SER A 345 14.32 -12.49 0.68
N ILE A 346 15.34 -13.14 0.13
CA ILE A 346 16.53 -12.46 -0.41
C ILE A 346 16.18 -11.55 -1.58
N LEU A 347 15.34 -12.02 -2.52
CA LEU A 347 14.92 -11.21 -3.66
C LEU A 347 14.08 -10.00 -3.21
N PHE A 348 13.16 -10.18 -2.25
CA PHE A 348 12.32 -9.11 -1.77
C PHE A 348 13.10 -8.08 -0.94
N VAL A 349 13.96 -8.51 -0.03
CA VAL A 349 14.87 -7.61 0.70
C VAL A 349 15.80 -6.89 -0.26
N GLY A 350 16.37 -7.60 -1.24
CA GLY A 350 17.16 -7.01 -2.31
C GLY A 350 16.42 -5.94 -3.08
N PHE A 351 15.14 -6.17 -3.42
CA PHE A 351 14.26 -5.18 -4.04
C PHE A 351 14.12 -3.91 -3.17
N LEU A 352 13.87 -4.04 -1.87
CA LEU A 352 13.75 -2.90 -0.96
C LEU A 352 15.08 -2.14 -0.79
N VAL A 353 16.20 -2.85 -0.72
CA VAL A 353 17.54 -2.24 -0.63
C VAL A 353 17.86 -1.46 -1.90
N LEU A 354 17.60 -2.02 -3.08
CA LEU A 354 17.83 -1.32 -4.34
C LEU A 354 16.89 -0.12 -4.49
N LEU A 355 15.62 -0.25 -4.10
CA LEU A 355 14.67 0.86 -4.08
C LEU A 355 15.17 2.00 -3.18
N SER A 356 15.72 1.67 -2.00
CA SER A 356 16.32 2.63 -1.07
C SER A 356 17.57 3.32 -1.67
N ARG A 357 18.41 2.58 -2.40
CA ARG A 357 19.57 3.15 -3.11
C ARG A 357 19.15 4.09 -4.23
N ASP A 358 18.16 3.69 -5.03
CA ASP A 358 17.65 4.46 -6.16
C ASP A 358 16.99 5.77 -5.71
N SER A 359 16.40 5.79 -4.49
CA SER A 359 15.74 6.96 -3.91
C SER A 359 16.68 7.95 -3.18
N LYS A 360 17.94 7.60 -2.93
CA LYS A 360 18.86 8.29 -2.01
C LYS A 360 18.94 9.82 -2.20
N ASN A 361 18.89 10.29 -3.43
CA ASN A 361 19.11 11.71 -3.75
C ASN A 361 17.83 12.54 -3.88
N ASN A 362 16.66 11.93 -3.77
CA ASN A 362 15.37 12.59 -3.94
C ASN A 362 14.43 12.31 -2.77
N ILE A 363 14.04 13.36 -2.04
CA ILE A 363 13.18 13.24 -0.86
C ILE A 363 11.81 12.65 -1.20
N PHE A 364 11.24 12.97 -2.36
CA PHE A 364 9.98 12.39 -2.80
C PHE A 364 10.13 10.88 -3.03
N ALA A 365 11.20 10.48 -3.71
CA ALA A 365 11.52 9.06 -3.91
C ALA A 365 11.80 8.34 -2.57
N GLN A 366 12.47 9.00 -1.61
CA GLN A 366 12.65 8.46 -0.26
C GLN A 366 11.32 8.26 0.46
N GLY A 367 10.38 9.21 0.34
CA GLY A 367 9.03 9.08 0.86
C GLY A 367 8.29 7.88 0.28
N ILE A 368 8.38 7.65 -1.03
CA ILE A 368 7.82 6.45 -1.69
C ILE A 368 8.43 5.17 -1.09
N THR A 369 9.76 5.13 -0.94
CA THR A 369 10.45 3.97 -0.36
C THR A 369 10.00 3.68 1.07
N VAL A 370 9.85 4.72 1.90
CA VAL A 370 9.30 4.60 3.26
C VAL A 370 7.90 4.00 3.23
N VAL A 371 7.03 4.47 2.32
CA VAL A 371 5.68 3.93 2.17
C VAL A 371 5.73 2.44 1.82
N VAL A 372 6.55 2.03 0.86
CA VAL A 372 6.69 0.62 0.45
C VAL A 372 7.13 -0.25 1.63
N ILE A 373 8.17 0.16 2.37
CA ILE A 373 8.71 -0.58 3.51
C ILE A 373 7.67 -0.69 4.64
N VAL A 374 7.09 0.43 5.07
CA VAL A 374 6.10 0.45 6.17
C VAL A 374 4.86 -0.34 5.80
N SER A 375 4.36 -0.18 4.56
CA SER A 375 3.22 -0.96 4.08
C SER A 375 3.49 -2.46 4.11
N SER A 376 4.70 -2.89 3.74
CA SER A 376 5.10 -4.30 3.72
C SER A 376 5.25 -4.90 5.12
N ILE A 377 5.59 -4.08 6.13
CA ILE A 377 5.66 -4.53 7.54
C ILE A 377 4.26 -4.72 8.14
N PHE A 378 3.35 -3.78 7.88
CA PHE A 378 2.04 -3.75 8.54
C PHE A 378 0.91 -4.40 7.74
N ASN A 379 1.16 -4.76 6.48
CA ASN A 379 0.21 -5.48 5.63
C ASN A 379 0.96 -6.36 4.61
N SER A 380 0.26 -7.33 4.00
CA SER A 380 0.74 -8.00 2.79
C SER A 380 0.47 -7.08 1.60
N ALA A 381 1.37 -6.08 1.44
CA ALA A 381 1.12 -4.87 0.68
C ALA A 381 0.94 -5.13 -0.84
N PHE A 382 1.71 -6.05 -1.42
CA PHE A 382 1.57 -6.45 -2.83
C PHE A 382 0.49 -7.50 -3.02
N TYR A 383 0.17 -8.29 -2.00
CA TYR A 383 -0.97 -9.21 -2.01
C TYR A 383 -2.30 -8.44 -1.97
N ASP A 384 -2.41 -7.39 -1.14
CA ASP A 384 -3.59 -6.52 -1.08
C ASP A 384 -3.87 -5.86 -2.43
N ASN A 385 -5.15 -5.75 -2.79
CA ASN A 385 -5.50 -5.20 -4.09
C ASN A 385 -5.21 -3.70 -4.16
N MET A 386 -5.86 -2.90 -3.32
CA MET A 386 -5.79 -1.44 -3.45
C MET A 386 -4.44 -0.87 -3.01
N LEU A 387 -3.89 -1.39 -1.91
CA LEU A 387 -2.57 -0.98 -1.44
C LEU A 387 -1.50 -1.34 -2.48
N GLY A 388 -1.56 -2.54 -3.06
CA GLY A 388 -0.63 -2.94 -4.11
C GLY A 388 -0.74 -2.08 -5.37
N LEU A 389 -1.96 -1.72 -5.82
CA LEU A 389 -2.16 -0.81 -6.95
C LEU A 389 -1.60 0.58 -6.67
N PHE A 390 -1.77 1.08 -5.45
CA PHE A 390 -1.13 2.32 -5.02
C PHE A 390 0.39 2.23 -5.10
N LEU A 391 0.98 1.16 -4.55
CA LEU A 391 2.44 1.00 -4.54
C LEU A 391 3.03 0.94 -5.95
N ILE A 392 2.41 0.24 -6.90
CA ILE A 392 2.95 0.16 -8.27
C ILE A 392 2.93 1.52 -8.99
N ILE A 393 1.91 2.37 -8.75
CA ILE A 393 1.85 3.72 -9.32
C ILE A 393 2.99 4.57 -8.74
N ILE A 394 3.14 4.61 -7.41
CA ILE A 394 4.15 5.47 -6.78
C ILE A 394 5.58 4.99 -7.05
N ILE A 395 5.82 3.67 -7.15
CA ILE A 395 7.13 3.12 -7.53
C ILE A 395 7.46 3.51 -8.98
N GLY A 396 6.49 3.47 -9.89
CA GLY A 396 6.67 3.95 -11.26
C GLY A 396 7.05 5.44 -11.33
N LEU A 397 6.51 6.27 -10.42
CA LEU A 397 6.86 7.69 -10.31
C LEU A 397 8.26 7.92 -9.71
N LEU A 398 8.77 7.02 -8.86
CA LEU A 398 10.03 7.18 -8.14
C LEU A 398 11.21 7.54 -9.07
N TYR A 399 11.28 6.90 -10.22
CA TYR A 399 12.41 7.05 -11.15
C TYR A 399 12.30 8.25 -12.09
N ASN A 400 11.12 8.86 -12.21
CA ASN A 400 10.86 9.90 -13.19
C ASN A 400 10.82 11.32 -12.61
N THR A 401 10.89 11.45 -11.27
CA THR A 401 10.74 12.73 -10.57
C THR A 401 11.99 13.60 -10.48
N ASN A 402 13.10 13.20 -11.12
CA ASN A 402 14.33 14.01 -11.15
C ASN A 402 14.25 15.26 -12.06
N LYS A 403 13.16 15.43 -12.81
CA LYS A 403 12.90 16.63 -13.59
C LYS A 403 12.08 17.63 -12.78
N LYS A 404 12.38 18.91 -12.93
CA LYS A 404 11.72 20.03 -12.23
C LYS A 404 10.20 19.90 -12.32
N PHE A 405 9.51 19.79 -11.16
CA PHE A 405 8.07 20.08 -11.05
C PHE A 405 7.84 21.56 -11.29
#